data_11b24008475d4b28c8662b1605346082
#
_entry.id   11b24008475d4b28c8662b1605346082
#
_cell.length_a   1.000
_cell.length_b   1.000
_cell.length_c   1.000
_cell.angle_alpha   90.00
_cell.angle_beta   90.00
_cell.angle_gamma   90.00
#
_symmetry.space_group_name_H-M   'P 1'
#
loop_
_entity.id
_entity.type
_entity.pdbx_description
1 polymer ?
#
loop_
_entity_poly.entity_id
_entity_poly.type
_entity_poly.pdbx_seq_one_letter_code
_entity_poly.pdbx_strand_id
1 'polypeptide(L)'
;LDFGKLKPRSLPDIPNPTKNRRQRIPFDTVSIQQRLEGVLVCEEQPPPSMRTVAKRLNHSPRELREHFPELNRAICGRRKDYYKVHHEKKILQLKDEIRQATLKIHSQGLYPSSRRVGSLLSDPAAMRDPAISKIRHEILEELKKTE
;
A
#
# COMPACT_ATOMS: atom_id res chain seq x y z
N LEU A 1 0.81 -35.11 -58.34
CA LEU A 1 0.40 -34.87 -56.98
C LEU A 1 1.40 -34.05 -56.25
N ASP A 2 1.26 -32.83 -56.46
CA ASP A 2 2.24 -31.87 -55.96
C ASP A 2 1.88 -31.31 -54.63
N PHE A 3 1.85 -32.17 -53.68
CA PHE A 3 1.57 -31.72 -52.32
C PHE A 3 2.69 -30.88 -51.78
N GLY A 4 3.87 -30.99 -52.31
CA GLY A 4 4.97 -30.15 -51.92
C GLY A 4 4.81 -28.70 -52.33
N LYS A 5 3.91 -28.44 -53.23
CA LYS A 5 3.64 -27.08 -53.64
C LYS A 5 2.63 -26.39 -52.79
N LEU A 6 1.96 -27.15 -51.98
CA LEU A 6 1.11 -26.59 -51.00
C LEU A 6 1.96 -26.20 -49.83
N LYS A 7 2.83 -25.33 -50.10
CA LYS A 7 3.55 -24.87 -49.04
C LYS A 7 2.67 -24.24 -48.06
N PRO A 8 2.98 -24.51 -46.84
CA PRO A 8 2.42 -23.66 -45.82
C PRO A 8 2.92 -22.29 -46.17
N ARG A 9 2.04 -21.64 -46.70
CA ARG A 9 2.28 -20.42 -46.92
C ARG A 9 2.71 -19.76 -45.80
N SER A 10 3.75 -19.08 -45.93
CA SER A 10 4.04 -17.98 -45.08
C SER A 10 2.75 -17.30 -44.79
N LEU A 11 2.28 -17.53 -43.66
CA LEU A 11 1.24 -16.71 -43.11
C LEU A 11 1.59 -15.28 -43.34
N PRO A 12 0.67 -14.50 -43.89
CA PRO A 12 0.94 -13.09 -44.04
C PRO A 12 1.39 -12.58 -42.70
N ASP A 13 2.41 -11.80 -42.72
CA ASP A 13 2.88 -11.12 -41.52
C ASP A 13 1.74 -10.39 -40.86
N ILE A 14 1.01 -11.13 -40.06
CA ILE A 14 0.08 -10.51 -39.14
C ILE A 14 0.94 -9.76 -38.17
N PRO A 15 0.86 -8.43 -38.17
CA PRO A 15 1.62 -7.67 -37.21
C PRO A 15 1.24 -8.18 -35.82
N ASN A 16 2.20 -8.77 -35.20
CA ASN A 16 2.03 -9.37 -33.89
C ASN A 16 1.46 -8.28 -32.96
N PRO A 17 0.22 -8.43 -32.47
CA PRO A 17 -0.40 -7.40 -31.63
C PRO A 17 0.37 -7.14 -30.34
N THR A 18 1.29 -8.05 -30.01
CA THR A 18 2.16 -7.85 -28.83
C THR A 18 3.29 -6.86 -29.11
N LYS A 19 3.54 -6.54 -30.35
CA LYS A 19 4.47 -5.49 -30.74
C LYS A 19 3.79 -4.14 -30.93
N ASN A 20 2.67 -3.90 -30.30
CA ASN A 20 2.27 -2.55 -30.07
C ASN A 20 3.35 -1.88 -29.25
N ARG A 21 4.38 -1.46 -29.94
CA ARG A 21 5.26 -0.43 -29.43
C ARG A 21 4.30 0.68 -29.02
N ARG A 22 4.01 0.72 -27.74
CA ARG A 22 3.36 1.90 -27.18
C ARG A 22 4.08 3.05 -27.82
N GLN A 23 3.36 3.84 -28.59
CA GLN A 23 3.94 5.02 -29.21
C GLN A 23 4.71 5.71 -28.11
N ARG A 24 6.02 5.79 -28.28
CA ARG A 24 6.85 6.48 -27.30
C ARG A 24 6.37 7.92 -27.29
N ILE A 25 5.58 8.25 -26.30
CA ILE A 25 5.20 9.61 -26.03
C ILE A 25 6.51 10.34 -25.78
N PRO A 26 6.83 11.40 -26.54
CA PRO A 26 8.07 12.12 -26.32
C PRO A 26 8.16 12.58 -24.87
N PHE A 27 9.31 12.36 -24.26
CA PHE A 27 9.53 12.71 -22.87
C PHE A 27 9.66 14.22 -22.75
N ASP A 28 8.55 14.90 -22.43
CA ASP A 28 8.53 16.34 -22.21
C ASP A 28 8.89 16.63 -20.74
N THR A 29 10.16 16.95 -20.51
CA THR A 29 10.71 17.20 -19.19
C THR A 29 9.94 18.27 -18.42
N VAL A 30 9.60 19.36 -19.07
CA VAL A 30 8.91 20.49 -18.41
C VAL A 30 7.51 20.13 -17.99
N SER A 31 6.75 19.53 -18.91
CA SER A 31 5.37 19.13 -18.63
C SER A 31 5.30 18.05 -17.53
N ILE A 32 6.20 17.07 -17.59
CA ILE A 32 6.26 16.00 -16.60
C ILE A 32 6.67 16.56 -15.24
N GLN A 33 7.65 17.44 -15.19
CA GLN A 33 8.09 18.09 -13.96
C GLN A 33 6.93 18.84 -13.30
N GLN A 34 6.17 19.62 -14.07
CA GLN A 34 5.02 20.35 -13.55
C GLN A 34 3.96 19.41 -12.98
N ARG A 35 3.71 18.28 -13.64
CA ARG A 35 2.75 17.29 -13.16
C ARG A 35 3.22 16.60 -11.89
N LEU A 36 4.50 16.29 -11.80
CA LEU A 36 5.09 15.70 -10.58
C LEU A 36 5.03 16.67 -9.41
N GLU A 37 5.33 17.94 -9.65
CA GLU A 37 5.19 18.98 -8.64
C GLU A 37 3.74 19.14 -8.19
N GLY A 38 2.79 19.06 -9.13
CA GLY A 38 1.37 19.08 -8.84
C GLY A 38 0.93 17.93 -7.94
N VAL A 39 1.52 16.76 -8.09
CA VAL A 39 1.25 15.61 -7.22
C VAL A 39 1.66 15.88 -5.78
N LEU A 40 2.75 16.62 -5.56
CA LEU A 40 3.20 16.96 -4.21
C LEU A 40 2.27 17.94 -3.50
N VAL A 41 1.53 18.76 -4.25
CA VAL A 41 0.62 19.76 -3.69
C VAL A 41 -0.82 19.29 -3.67
N CYS A 42 -1.14 18.19 -4.33
CA CYS A 42 -2.52 17.70 -4.39
C CYS A 42 -2.97 17.16 -3.03
N GLU A 43 -4.26 17.33 -2.75
CA GLU A 43 -4.87 16.87 -1.51
C GLU A 43 -5.38 15.42 -1.57
N GLU A 44 -4.97 14.68 -2.58
CA GLU A 44 -5.40 13.30 -2.76
C GLU A 44 -4.95 12.43 -1.58
N GLN A 45 -5.87 11.72 -0.98
CA GLN A 45 -5.61 10.80 0.13
C GLN A 45 -6.17 9.41 -0.20
N PRO A 46 -5.35 8.36 -0.14
CA PRO A 46 -3.91 8.39 0.14
C PRO A 46 -3.09 9.01 -0.99
N PRO A 47 -1.92 9.59 -0.68
CA PRO A 47 -1.06 10.13 -1.73
C PRO A 47 -0.67 9.06 -2.74
N PRO A 48 -0.63 9.37 -4.03
CA PRO A 48 -0.33 8.38 -5.06
C PRO A 48 1.12 7.88 -4.97
N SER A 49 1.33 6.61 -5.31
CA SER A 49 2.68 6.07 -5.43
C SER A 49 3.30 6.50 -6.76
N MET A 50 4.64 6.40 -6.86
CA MET A 50 5.31 6.67 -8.13
C MET A 50 4.81 5.76 -9.25
N ARG A 51 4.44 4.55 -8.92
CA ARG A 51 3.87 3.62 -9.90
C ARG A 51 2.54 4.13 -10.45
N THR A 52 1.69 4.65 -9.59
CA THR A 52 0.41 5.24 -9.98
C THR A 52 0.61 6.51 -10.80
N VAL A 53 1.52 7.38 -10.36
CA VAL A 53 1.85 8.62 -11.07
C VAL A 53 2.41 8.32 -12.45
N ALA A 54 3.34 7.39 -12.55
CA ALA A 54 3.92 6.97 -13.81
C ALA A 54 2.85 6.44 -14.78
N LYS A 55 1.92 5.66 -14.27
CA LYS A 55 0.81 5.14 -15.06
C LYS A 55 -0.08 6.27 -15.59
N ARG A 56 -0.37 7.27 -14.77
CA ARG A 56 -1.15 8.45 -15.17
C ARG A 56 -0.45 9.27 -16.26
N LEU A 57 0.88 9.32 -16.21
CA LEU A 57 1.70 10.05 -17.14
C LEU A 57 2.08 9.24 -18.39
N ASN A 58 1.73 7.95 -18.44
CA ASN A 58 2.11 7.02 -19.50
C ASN A 58 3.62 6.86 -19.67
N HIS A 59 4.33 6.93 -18.56
CA HIS A 59 5.78 6.70 -18.52
C HIS A 59 6.12 5.59 -17.53
N SER A 60 7.31 5.00 -17.65
CA SER A 60 7.74 4.00 -16.69
C SER A 60 8.22 4.66 -15.40
N PRO A 61 7.99 4.03 -14.24
CA PRO A 61 8.51 4.55 -12.97
C PRO A 61 10.02 4.73 -12.97
N ARG A 62 10.71 3.85 -13.69
CA ARG A 62 12.17 3.89 -13.83
C ARG A 62 12.63 5.15 -14.55
N GLU A 63 11.98 5.51 -15.66
CA GLU A 63 12.30 6.73 -16.39
C GLU A 63 12.12 7.97 -15.52
N LEU A 64 11.01 8.05 -14.81
CA LEU A 64 10.73 9.18 -13.93
C LEU A 64 11.75 9.27 -12.80
N ARG A 65 12.16 8.15 -12.23
CA ARG A 65 13.17 8.11 -11.18
C ARG A 65 14.55 8.54 -11.70
N GLU A 66 14.91 8.14 -12.91
CA GLU A 66 16.18 8.49 -13.51
C GLU A 66 16.26 9.98 -13.86
N HIS A 67 15.15 10.56 -14.35
CA HIS A 67 15.11 11.97 -14.75
C HIS A 67 14.80 12.92 -13.59
N PHE A 68 14.03 12.48 -12.60
CA PHE A 68 13.61 13.31 -11.47
C PHE A 68 13.81 12.59 -10.14
N PRO A 69 15.07 12.34 -9.76
CA PRO A 69 15.34 11.60 -8.52
C PRO A 69 14.84 12.31 -7.27
N GLU A 70 14.91 13.63 -7.22
CA GLU A 70 14.47 14.42 -6.07
C GLU A 70 12.96 14.41 -5.93
N LEU A 71 12.23 14.61 -7.04
CA LEU A 71 10.76 14.56 -7.03
C LEU A 71 10.28 13.16 -6.70
N ASN A 72 10.96 12.13 -7.20
CA ASN A 72 10.66 10.75 -6.86
C ASN A 72 10.76 10.52 -5.35
N ARG A 73 11.84 10.99 -4.72
CA ARG A 73 12.03 10.86 -3.28
C ARG A 73 10.94 11.60 -2.51
N ALA A 74 10.59 12.81 -2.96
CA ALA A 74 9.56 13.61 -2.31
C ALA A 74 8.19 12.94 -2.38
N ILE A 75 7.83 12.40 -3.53
CA ILE A 75 6.54 11.69 -3.72
C ILE A 75 6.49 10.41 -2.87
N CYS A 76 7.55 9.62 -2.90
CA CYS A 76 7.64 8.40 -2.10
C CYS A 76 7.64 8.71 -0.61
N GLY A 77 8.35 9.76 -0.19
CA GLY A 77 8.40 10.21 1.19
C GLY A 77 7.05 10.66 1.71
N ARG A 78 6.32 11.44 0.91
CA ARG A 78 4.98 11.89 1.27
C ARG A 78 4.02 10.74 1.50
N ARG A 79 4.05 9.73 0.64
CA ARG A 79 3.23 8.53 0.79
C ARG A 79 3.64 7.74 2.04
N LYS A 80 4.93 7.59 2.26
CA LYS A 80 5.46 6.88 3.43
C LYS A 80 5.04 7.57 4.73
N ASP A 81 5.15 8.89 4.78
CA ASP A 81 4.75 9.68 5.95
C ASP A 81 3.24 9.58 6.20
N TYR A 82 2.43 9.61 5.15
CA TYR A 82 0.99 9.43 5.26
C TYR A 82 0.65 8.09 5.90
N TYR A 83 1.23 7.00 5.41
CA TYR A 83 0.96 5.68 5.97
C TYR A 83 1.50 5.52 7.38
N LYS A 84 2.61 6.15 7.69
CA LYS A 84 3.18 6.14 9.04
C LYS A 84 2.21 6.81 10.04
N VAL A 85 1.74 8.01 9.71
CA VAL A 85 0.78 8.74 10.56
C VAL A 85 -0.52 7.96 10.69
N HIS A 86 -1.01 7.42 9.58
CA HIS A 86 -2.24 6.62 9.57
C HIS A 86 -2.10 5.36 10.42
N HIS A 87 -0.95 4.70 10.34
CA HIS A 87 -0.66 3.52 11.14
C HIS A 87 -0.59 3.87 12.63
N GLU A 88 0.05 4.97 13.00
CA GLU A 88 0.11 5.44 14.38
C GLU A 88 -1.28 5.73 14.95
N LYS A 89 -2.13 6.39 14.18
CA LYS A 89 -3.53 6.63 14.57
C LYS A 89 -4.30 5.34 14.77
N LYS A 90 -4.10 4.38 13.88
CA LYS A 90 -4.74 3.07 13.97
C LYS A 90 -4.29 2.32 15.22
N ILE A 91 -3.00 2.37 15.56
CA ILE A 91 -2.47 1.76 16.78
C ILE A 91 -3.07 2.39 18.01
N LEU A 92 -3.17 3.72 18.08
CA LEU A 92 -3.80 4.42 19.20
C LEU A 92 -5.26 4.01 19.37
N GLN A 93 -6.00 3.93 18.28
CA GLN A 93 -7.39 3.48 18.31
C GLN A 93 -7.50 2.03 18.80
N LEU A 94 -6.65 1.16 18.29
CA LEU A 94 -6.62 -0.24 18.73
C LEU A 94 -6.21 -0.37 20.20
N LYS A 95 -5.31 0.48 20.66
CA LYS A 95 -4.90 0.50 22.08
C LYS A 95 -6.10 0.79 22.98
N ASP A 96 -6.92 1.77 22.64
CA ASP A 96 -8.14 2.08 23.38
C ASP A 96 -9.14 0.93 23.33
N GLU A 97 -9.34 0.34 22.14
CA GLU A 97 -10.23 -0.81 21.98
C GLU A 97 -9.78 -2.01 22.82
N ILE A 98 -8.47 -2.30 22.81
CA ILE A 98 -7.89 -3.39 23.59
C ILE A 98 -8.07 -3.13 25.09
N ARG A 99 -7.83 -1.91 25.53
CA ARG A 99 -8.02 -1.53 26.93
C ARG A 99 -9.47 -1.76 27.36
N GLN A 100 -10.42 -1.25 26.61
CA GLN A 100 -11.84 -1.42 26.90
C GLN A 100 -12.27 -2.89 26.88
N ALA A 101 -11.81 -3.64 25.88
CA ALA A 101 -12.10 -5.06 25.76
C ALA A 101 -11.53 -5.85 26.95
N THR A 102 -10.29 -5.58 27.31
CA THR A 102 -9.60 -6.23 28.44
C THR A 102 -10.32 -5.96 29.74
N LEU A 103 -10.67 -4.70 30.01
CA LEU A 103 -11.39 -4.31 31.22
C LEU A 103 -12.77 -4.95 31.27
N LYS A 104 -13.49 -4.97 30.15
CA LYS A 104 -14.80 -5.59 30.06
C LYS A 104 -14.75 -7.07 30.39
N ILE A 105 -13.80 -7.81 29.81
CA ILE A 105 -13.64 -9.25 30.05
C ILE A 105 -13.24 -9.50 31.51
N HIS A 106 -12.32 -8.70 32.04
CA HIS A 106 -11.87 -8.78 33.43
C HIS A 106 -13.03 -8.53 34.40
N SER A 107 -13.90 -7.56 34.11
CA SER A 107 -15.05 -7.26 34.95
C SER A 107 -16.09 -8.39 34.98
N GLN A 108 -16.10 -9.24 33.96
CA GLN A 108 -16.94 -10.43 33.90
C GLN A 108 -16.35 -11.62 34.65
N GLY A 109 -15.18 -11.45 35.27
CA GLY A 109 -14.50 -12.53 35.99
C GLY A 109 -13.77 -13.50 35.08
N LEU A 110 -13.60 -13.16 33.80
CA LEU A 110 -12.91 -14.00 32.83
C LEU A 110 -11.49 -13.49 32.59
N TYR A 111 -10.60 -14.43 32.25
CA TYR A 111 -9.23 -14.06 31.89
C TYR A 111 -9.22 -13.44 30.47
N PRO A 112 -8.66 -12.22 30.30
CA PRO A 112 -8.60 -11.56 29.00
C PRO A 112 -7.53 -12.15 28.10
N SER A 113 -7.81 -13.31 27.53
CA SER A 113 -6.91 -13.95 26.58
C SER A 113 -6.89 -13.20 25.25
N SER A 114 -5.82 -13.41 24.46
CA SER A 114 -5.73 -12.82 23.11
C SER A 114 -6.96 -13.09 22.27
N ARG A 115 -7.47 -14.28 22.36
CA ARG A 115 -8.66 -14.69 21.61
C ARG A 115 -9.92 -13.94 22.04
N ARG A 116 -10.12 -13.81 23.35
CA ARG A 116 -11.29 -13.11 23.89
C ARG A 116 -11.23 -11.61 23.60
N VAL A 117 -10.05 -11.01 23.82
CA VAL A 117 -9.86 -9.59 23.50
C VAL A 117 -10.03 -9.34 22.00
N GLY A 118 -9.42 -10.20 21.18
CA GLY A 118 -9.53 -10.09 19.72
C GLY A 118 -10.96 -10.15 19.20
N SER A 119 -11.82 -10.96 19.85
CA SER A 119 -13.23 -11.09 19.41
C SER A 119 -14.05 -9.82 19.62
N LEU A 120 -13.62 -8.92 20.51
CA LEU A 120 -14.28 -7.65 20.77
C LEU A 120 -13.71 -6.49 19.95
N LEU A 121 -12.61 -6.71 19.23
CA LEU A 121 -11.98 -5.68 18.40
C LEU A 121 -12.69 -5.54 17.06
N SER A 122 -12.61 -4.34 16.48
CA SER A 122 -13.09 -4.10 15.12
C SER A 122 -12.32 -4.92 14.08
N ASP A 123 -11.04 -5.19 14.36
CA ASP A 123 -10.19 -6.02 13.53
C ASP A 123 -9.55 -7.12 14.38
N PRO A 124 -10.17 -8.31 14.46
CA PRO A 124 -9.61 -9.41 15.26
C PRO A 124 -8.22 -9.85 14.82
N ALA A 125 -7.90 -9.70 13.53
CA ALA A 125 -6.59 -10.08 13.00
C ALA A 125 -5.45 -9.20 13.55
N ALA A 126 -5.77 -8.02 14.07
CA ALA A 126 -4.77 -7.13 14.66
C ALA A 126 -4.01 -7.78 15.83
N MET A 127 -4.64 -8.71 16.55
CA MET A 127 -4.00 -9.42 17.68
C MET A 127 -2.83 -10.31 17.25
N ARG A 128 -2.70 -10.58 15.97
CA ARG A 128 -1.57 -11.34 15.42
C ARG A 128 -0.30 -10.50 15.36
N ASP A 129 -0.44 -9.17 15.34
CA ASP A 129 0.71 -8.27 15.35
C ASP A 129 1.34 -8.30 16.74
N PRO A 130 2.66 -8.60 16.85
CA PRO A 130 3.34 -8.62 18.15
C PRO A 130 3.26 -7.30 18.91
N ALA A 131 3.28 -6.17 18.21
CA ALA A 131 3.16 -4.84 18.82
C ALA A 131 1.80 -4.66 19.50
N ILE A 132 0.74 -5.14 18.88
CA ILE A 132 -0.62 -5.07 19.41
C ILE A 132 -0.79 -6.04 20.60
N SER A 133 -0.28 -7.25 20.46
CA SER A 133 -0.30 -8.25 21.53
C SER A 133 0.44 -7.75 22.78
N LYS A 134 1.53 -7.02 22.60
CA LYS A 134 2.30 -6.41 23.69
C LYS A 134 1.45 -5.40 24.49
N ILE A 135 0.61 -4.64 23.83
CA ILE A 135 -0.30 -3.69 24.48
C ILE A 135 -1.23 -4.41 25.46
N ARG A 136 -1.76 -5.56 25.06
CA ARG A 136 -2.60 -6.38 25.94
C ARG A 136 -1.84 -6.82 27.19
N HIS A 137 -0.61 -7.28 27.04
CA HIS A 137 0.22 -7.69 28.18
C HIS A 137 0.48 -6.52 29.13
N GLU A 138 0.76 -5.33 28.60
CA GLU A 138 0.98 -4.13 29.42
C GLU A 138 -0.26 -3.79 30.24
N ILE A 139 -1.44 -3.86 29.64
CA ILE A 139 -2.71 -3.60 30.33
C ILE A 139 -2.96 -4.65 31.43
N LEU A 140 -2.68 -5.93 31.15
CA LEU A 140 -2.82 -6.99 32.14
C LEU A 140 -1.89 -6.79 33.34
N GLU A 141 -0.67 -6.33 33.11
CA GLU A 141 0.27 -6.03 34.20
C GLU A 141 -0.19 -4.83 35.04
N GLU A 142 -0.73 -3.80 34.40
CA GLU A 142 -1.35 -2.67 35.11
C GLU A 142 -2.50 -3.12 35.99
N LEU A 143 -3.35 -4.02 35.51
CA LEU A 143 -4.46 -4.56 36.29
C LEU A 143 -3.99 -5.38 37.49
N LYS A 144 -2.89 -6.14 37.36
CA LYS A 144 -2.30 -6.88 38.45
C LYS A 144 -1.77 -5.95 39.54
N LYS A 145 -1.26 -4.79 39.17
CA LYS A 145 -0.72 -3.82 40.15
C LYS A 145 -1.83 -3.08 40.91
N THR A 146 -3.02 -3.01 40.35
CA THR A 146 -4.16 -2.34 41.01
C THR A 146 -4.98 -3.27 41.89
N GLU A 147 -4.74 -4.57 41.82
CA GLU A 147 -5.29 -5.55 42.76
C GLU A 147 -4.35 -5.66 43.96
#